data_a2be686f156360cc1c51d3e9ab6d835d
#
_entry.id   a2be686f156360cc1c51d3e9ab6d835d
#
_cell.length_a   1.000
_cell.length_b   1.000
_cell.length_c   1.000
_cell.angle_alpha   90.00
_cell.angle_beta   90.00
_cell.angle_gamma   90.00
#
_symmetry.space_group_name_H-M   'P 1'
#
loop_
_entity.id
_entity.type
_entity.pdbx_description
1 polymer ?
#
loop_
_entity_poly.entity_id
_entity_poly.type
_entity_poly.pdbx_seq_one_letter_code
_entity_poly.pdbx_strand_id
1 'polypeptide(L)'
;MKRYDLPVALLYNTANIRYATGTDVMVVWTAGTFARYCIVPAEGAPILFEYKGSVHVSRKIVDDVRPAYTWQYGGLAARGKAREWARSIRDTLRELGLERERLAVDKLDATGFLALQDEQIPIVEVLPATVDAREVKTPEEVQLFAINGAIGDAILGEFEAAIRPGIREFELHAVLSDALLRRRGEGLFTRLVCSGANTNPWLTEATEKMVAPGDLVGVDTDAYGYEGYLIDISRTFLCGDDPTPEQREAYRVAHDCVMGMHELVKPGISFEEFARKAPRLPEAYAAQRYPTMVHQAGLEDEGPGIPYPDDTRGPRRIMPQRELKENMVLCLECYAGKVGAPFGVKLEDQVLVTKDGPRLVCAFPYDPKLLA
;
A
#
# COMPACT_ATOMS: atom_id res chain seq x y z
N MET A 1 0.64 2.20 21.35
CA MET A 1 0.18 1.18 22.32
C MET A 1 -0.38 1.77 23.60
N LYS A 2 0.33 2.64 24.32
CA LYS A 2 -0.16 3.26 25.59
C LYS A 2 -1.51 3.96 25.45
N ARG A 3 -1.74 4.72 24.37
CA ARG A 3 -3.04 5.38 24.07
C ARG A 3 -4.22 4.41 23.99
N TYR A 4 -3.96 3.17 23.61
CA TYR A 4 -4.98 2.12 23.41
C TYR A 4 -5.01 1.10 24.56
N ASP A 5 -4.29 1.36 25.64
CA ASP A 5 -4.17 0.44 26.78
C ASP A 5 -3.76 -0.98 26.33
N LEU A 6 -2.74 -1.04 25.44
CA LEU A 6 -2.20 -2.29 24.91
C LEU A 6 -0.80 -2.54 25.53
N PRO A 7 -0.68 -3.48 26.47
CA PRO A 7 0.59 -3.75 27.17
C PRO A 7 1.61 -4.47 26.28
N VAL A 8 1.15 -5.29 25.34
CA VAL A 8 2.02 -6.07 24.45
C VAL A 8 1.31 -6.37 23.14
N ALA A 9 2.06 -6.35 22.04
CA ALA A 9 1.59 -6.73 20.70
C ALA A 9 2.36 -7.93 20.16
N LEU A 10 1.66 -8.79 19.43
CA LEU A 10 2.19 -9.86 18.58
C LEU A 10 1.91 -9.49 17.13
N LEU A 11 2.97 -9.21 16.38
CA LEU A 11 2.89 -8.70 15.02
C LEU A 11 3.34 -9.77 14.02
N TYR A 12 2.50 -10.03 13.03
CA TYR A 12 2.76 -10.90 11.87
C TYR A 12 2.71 -10.16 10.54
N ASN A 13 2.07 -8.98 10.50
CA ASN A 13 2.08 -8.14 9.31
C ASN A 13 3.51 -7.64 9.06
N THR A 14 3.99 -7.78 7.83
CA THR A 14 5.35 -7.45 7.42
C THR A 14 5.70 -5.98 7.66
N ALA A 15 4.77 -5.08 7.30
CA ALA A 15 4.96 -3.65 7.50
C ALA A 15 5.06 -3.30 9.00
N ASN A 16 4.22 -3.91 9.84
CA ASN A 16 4.27 -3.71 11.29
C ASN A 16 5.56 -4.23 11.92
N ILE A 17 6.05 -5.40 11.48
CA ILE A 17 7.34 -5.94 11.96
C ILE A 17 8.48 -5.01 11.53
N ARG A 18 8.50 -4.59 10.27
CA ARG A 18 9.51 -3.65 9.75
C ARG A 18 9.49 -2.33 10.50
N TYR A 19 8.31 -1.76 10.70
CA TYR A 19 8.14 -0.52 11.45
C TYR A 19 8.64 -0.61 12.90
N ALA A 20 8.39 -1.74 13.56
CA ALA A 20 8.81 -1.96 14.95
C ALA A 20 10.30 -2.28 15.11
N THR A 21 10.97 -2.82 14.07
CA THR A 21 12.30 -3.43 14.19
C THR A 21 13.35 -2.85 13.24
N GLY A 22 12.95 -2.17 12.17
CA GLY A 22 13.83 -1.73 11.08
C GLY A 22 14.43 -2.88 10.24
N THR A 23 13.91 -4.11 10.36
CA THR A 23 14.48 -5.26 9.67
C THR A 23 13.78 -5.56 8.35
N ASP A 24 14.58 -5.86 7.33
CA ASP A 24 14.10 -6.44 6.08
C ASP A 24 13.50 -7.82 6.27
N VAL A 25 12.71 -8.24 5.30
CA VAL A 25 12.05 -9.53 5.30
C VAL A 25 12.30 -10.30 4.00
N MET A 26 12.53 -11.59 4.15
CA MET A 26 12.35 -12.52 3.03
C MET A 26 10.86 -12.82 2.90
N VAL A 27 10.23 -12.38 1.81
CA VAL A 27 8.78 -12.50 1.57
C VAL A 27 8.27 -13.94 1.78
N VAL A 28 9.06 -14.95 1.44
CA VAL A 28 8.69 -16.36 1.61
C VAL A 28 8.36 -16.73 3.07
N TRP A 29 8.94 -16.05 4.05
CA TRP A 29 8.70 -16.35 5.47
C TRP A 29 7.50 -15.61 6.07
N THR A 30 6.90 -14.69 5.34
CA THR A 30 5.75 -13.89 5.77
C THR A 30 4.51 -14.10 4.90
N ALA A 31 4.66 -14.17 3.58
CA ALA A 31 3.51 -14.23 2.67
C ALA A 31 2.76 -15.56 2.70
N GLY A 32 3.46 -16.68 2.86
CA GLY A 32 2.86 -18.02 2.86
C GLY A 32 3.08 -18.83 4.14
N THR A 33 3.84 -18.30 5.08
CA THR A 33 4.20 -19.02 6.30
C THR A 33 4.21 -18.08 7.51
N PHE A 34 3.79 -18.56 8.66
CA PHE A 34 3.91 -17.81 9.92
C PHE A 34 5.27 -18.08 10.58
N ALA A 35 6.35 -17.98 9.79
CA ALA A 35 7.71 -18.28 10.24
C ALA A 35 8.50 -17.06 10.70
N ARG A 36 7.84 -15.89 10.78
CA ARG A 36 8.41 -14.66 11.29
C ARG A 36 7.34 -13.85 12.01
N TYR A 37 7.65 -13.38 13.21
CA TYR A 37 6.76 -12.55 14.00
C TYR A 37 7.55 -11.76 15.05
N CYS A 38 6.92 -10.73 15.61
CA CYS A 38 7.56 -9.87 16.59
C CYS A 38 6.65 -9.67 17.80
N ILE A 39 7.21 -9.79 19.00
CA ILE A 39 6.55 -9.36 20.24
C ILE A 39 7.07 -7.97 20.60
N VAL A 40 6.16 -7.01 20.71
CA VAL A 40 6.46 -5.62 21.02
C VAL A 40 5.79 -5.27 22.35
N PRO A 41 6.54 -5.19 23.46
CA PRO A 41 6.00 -4.69 24.73
C PRO A 41 5.75 -3.17 24.62
N ALA A 42 4.80 -2.64 25.40
CA ALA A 42 4.54 -1.19 25.45
C ALA A 42 5.75 -0.42 26.04
N GLU A 43 6.57 -1.10 26.81
CA GLU A 43 7.83 -0.61 27.37
C GLU A 43 8.92 -1.67 27.18
N GLY A 44 10.08 -1.26 26.65
CA GLY A 44 11.19 -2.15 26.35
C GLY A 44 11.43 -2.35 24.85
N ALA A 45 12.40 -3.20 24.54
CA ALA A 45 12.77 -3.50 23.16
C ALA A 45 11.88 -4.59 22.53
N PRO A 46 11.70 -4.60 21.22
CA PRO A 46 11.00 -5.66 20.51
C PRO A 46 11.81 -6.97 20.56
N ILE A 47 11.10 -8.10 20.61
CA ILE A 47 11.66 -9.45 20.49
C ILE A 47 11.25 -10.01 19.14
N LEU A 48 12.21 -10.18 18.24
CA LEU A 48 11.95 -10.71 16.90
C LEU A 48 12.12 -12.22 16.86
N PHE A 49 11.10 -12.92 16.43
CA PHE A 49 11.16 -14.34 16.12
C PHE A 49 11.35 -14.51 14.63
N GLU A 50 12.46 -15.11 14.23
CA GLU A 50 12.89 -15.20 12.84
C GLU A 50 12.97 -16.65 12.41
N TYR A 51 12.71 -16.92 11.12
CA TYR A 51 13.00 -18.23 10.54
C TYR A 51 14.41 -18.68 10.92
N LYS A 52 14.53 -19.90 11.44
CA LYS A 52 15.77 -20.41 12.03
C LYS A 52 17.02 -20.19 11.17
N GLY A 53 16.89 -20.33 9.84
CA GLY A 53 18.00 -20.12 8.91
C GLY A 53 18.39 -18.65 8.70
N SER A 54 17.51 -17.69 9.06
CA SER A 54 17.70 -16.24 8.82
C SER A 54 18.03 -15.45 10.09
N VAL A 55 18.04 -16.06 11.26
CA VAL A 55 18.33 -15.40 12.55
C VAL A 55 19.60 -14.55 12.50
N HIS A 56 20.65 -15.02 11.84
CA HIS A 56 21.94 -14.33 11.73
C HIS A 56 21.86 -13.00 10.94
N VAL A 57 20.84 -12.83 10.09
CA VAL A 57 20.62 -11.61 9.31
C VAL A 57 20.05 -10.53 10.22
N SER A 58 18.94 -10.84 10.90
CA SER A 58 18.20 -9.90 11.74
C SER A 58 18.97 -9.51 13.00
N ARG A 59 19.87 -10.36 13.53
CA ARG A 59 20.75 -10.05 14.68
C ARG A 59 21.73 -8.90 14.43
N LYS A 60 21.87 -8.44 13.20
CA LYS A 60 22.68 -7.26 12.90
C LYS A 60 21.98 -5.95 13.26
N ILE A 61 20.66 -6.00 13.48
CA ILE A 61 19.78 -4.84 13.66
C ILE A 61 19.03 -4.92 15.00
N VAL A 62 18.58 -6.12 15.39
CA VAL A 62 17.78 -6.36 16.60
C VAL A 62 18.59 -7.20 17.59
N ASP A 63 18.62 -6.79 18.86
CA ASP A 63 19.41 -7.47 19.91
C ASP A 63 18.79 -8.83 20.29
N ASP A 64 17.48 -8.90 20.52
CA ASP A 64 16.80 -10.15 20.88
C ASP A 64 16.11 -10.77 19.65
N VAL A 65 16.83 -11.67 18.98
CA VAL A 65 16.32 -12.44 17.85
C VAL A 65 16.34 -13.92 18.19
N ARG A 66 15.15 -14.53 18.20
CA ARG A 66 14.91 -15.93 18.57
C ARG A 66 14.45 -16.74 17.36
N PRO A 67 14.67 -18.07 17.32
CA PRO A 67 14.09 -18.92 16.30
C PRO A 67 12.56 -18.93 16.38
N ALA A 68 11.89 -18.71 15.26
CA ALA A 68 10.44 -18.76 15.17
C ALA A 68 9.92 -20.21 15.17
N TYR A 69 8.78 -20.41 15.80
CA TYR A 69 7.95 -21.60 15.60
C TYR A 69 7.00 -21.35 14.43
N THR A 70 6.75 -22.40 13.62
CA THR A 70 5.75 -22.37 12.55
C THR A 70 5.03 -23.69 12.44
N TRP A 71 3.75 -23.64 12.05
CA TRP A 71 2.91 -24.83 11.84
C TRP A 71 2.53 -25.06 10.38
N GLN A 72 2.80 -24.12 9.48
CA GLN A 72 2.36 -24.16 8.09
C GLN A 72 2.82 -25.41 7.31
N TYR A 73 4.02 -25.91 7.61
CA TYR A 73 4.53 -27.15 7.02
C TYR A 73 4.20 -28.41 7.86
N GLY A 74 3.31 -28.29 8.84
CA GLY A 74 3.02 -29.35 9.80
C GLY A 74 2.09 -30.44 9.27
N GLY A 75 1.32 -30.19 8.21
CA GLY A 75 0.30 -31.12 7.76
C GLY A 75 -0.65 -31.49 8.92
N LEU A 76 -0.85 -32.79 9.17
CA LEU A 76 -1.68 -33.29 10.29
C LEU A 76 -1.13 -32.91 11.68
N ALA A 77 0.17 -32.59 11.80
CA ALA A 77 0.79 -32.16 13.04
C ALA A 77 0.70 -30.63 13.28
N ALA A 78 0.09 -29.87 12.37
CA ALA A 78 0.03 -28.40 12.44
C ALA A 78 -0.53 -27.90 13.79
N ARG A 79 -1.63 -28.51 14.27
CA ARG A 79 -2.24 -28.11 15.55
C ARG A 79 -1.32 -28.35 16.75
N GLY A 80 -0.54 -29.45 16.76
CA GLY A 80 0.45 -29.71 17.80
C GLY A 80 1.56 -28.66 17.81
N LYS A 81 2.09 -28.34 16.62
CA LYS A 81 3.12 -27.30 16.46
C LYS A 81 2.62 -25.90 16.84
N ALA A 82 1.38 -25.56 16.51
CA ALA A 82 0.79 -24.29 16.92
C ALA A 82 0.64 -24.19 18.45
N ARG A 83 0.35 -25.30 19.14
CA ARG A 83 0.33 -25.33 20.60
C ARG A 83 1.72 -25.12 21.21
N GLU A 84 2.78 -25.72 20.60
CA GLU A 84 4.14 -25.46 21.03
C GLU A 84 4.50 -23.97 20.87
N TRP A 85 4.12 -23.39 19.73
CA TRP A 85 4.25 -21.95 19.51
C TRP A 85 3.50 -21.12 20.56
N ALA A 86 2.22 -21.42 20.83
CA ALA A 86 1.44 -20.67 21.80
C ALA A 86 2.02 -20.74 23.22
N ARG A 87 2.61 -21.89 23.60
CA ARG A 87 3.37 -22.04 24.85
C ARG A 87 4.61 -21.15 24.85
N SER A 88 5.36 -21.09 23.74
CA SER A 88 6.52 -20.20 23.65
C SER A 88 6.12 -18.73 23.75
N ILE A 89 4.97 -18.32 23.22
CA ILE A 89 4.42 -16.97 23.40
C ILE A 89 4.12 -16.74 24.88
N ARG A 90 3.44 -17.66 25.57
CA ARG A 90 3.16 -17.54 27.03
C ARG A 90 4.45 -17.42 27.83
N ASP A 91 5.47 -18.23 27.51
CA ASP A 91 6.75 -18.20 28.22
C ASP A 91 7.46 -16.86 28.01
N THR A 92 7.44 -16.31 26.79
CA THR A 92 7.94 -14.97 26.50
C THR A 92 7.17 -13.89 27.26
N LEU A 93 5.82 -13.97 27.31
CA LEU A 93 5.03 -13.03 28.10
C LEU A 93 5.37 -13.11 29.60
N ARG A 94 5.66 -14.31 30.13
CA ARG A 94 6.11 -14.47 31.52
C ARG A 94 7.49 -13.88 31.76
N GLU A 95 8.43 -14.05 30.84
CA GLU A 95 9.75 -13.40 30.90
C GLU A 95 9.63 -11.86 31.01
N LEU A 96 8.63 -11.29 30.32
CA LEU A 96 8.32 -9.87 30.33
C LEU A 96 7.50 -9.42 31.54
N GLY A 97 6.99 -10.35 32.37
CA GLY A 97 6.05 -10.05 33.47
C GLY A 97 4.64 -9.70 33.00
N LEU A 98 4.27 -10.11 31.77
CA LEU A 98 3.03 -9.76 31.09
C LEU A 98 2.10 -10.97 30.86
N GLU A 99 2.31 -12.09 31.56
CA GLU A 99 1.57 -13.34 31.34
C GLU A 99 0.07 -13.26 31.67
N ARG A 100 -0.35 -12.21 32.36
CA ARG A 100 -1.77 -11.95 32.71
C ARG A 100 -2.42 -10.90 31.86
N GLU A 101 -1.64 -10.28 30.98
CA GLU A 101 -2.07 -9.17 30.15
C GLU A 101 -2.72 -9.62 28.85
N ARG A 102 -3.46 -8.71 28.22
CA ARG A 102 -4.04 -8.92 26.90
C ARG A 102 -2.96 -8.84 25.83
N LEU A 103 -2.96 -9.82 24.93
CA LEU A 103 -2.07 -9.84 23.76
C LEU A 103 -2.79 -9.20 22.56
N ALA A 104 -2.28 -8.07 22.09
CA ALA A 104 -2.81 -7.40 20.91
C ALA A 104 -2.22 -8.02 19.64
N VAL A 105 -3.06 -8.46 18.68
CA VAL A 105 -2.61 -9.21 17.47
C VAL A 105 -3.08 -8.51 16.21
N ASP A 106 -2.23 -8.46 15.17
CA ASP A 106 -2.56 -7.87 13.87
C ASP A 106 -3.05 -8.90 12.84
N LYS A 107 -2.37 -10.01 12.73
CA LYS A 107 -2.67 -11.03 11.72
C LYS A 107 -2.38 -12.42 12.29
N LEU A 108 -3.36 -13.32 12.18
CA LEU A 108 -3.20 -14.71 12.61
C LEU A 108 -4.19 -15.60 11.86
N ASP A 109 -3.82 -16.84 11.55
CA ASP A 109 -4.74 -17.83 11.03
C ASP A 109 -5.57 -18.48 12.15
N ALA A 110 -6.62 -19.23 11.77
CA ALA A 110 -7.47 -19.91 12.73
C ALA A 110 -6.70 -20.91 13.62
N THR A 111 -5.66 -21.56 13.09
CA THR A 111 -4.86 -22.54 13.84
C THR A 111 -4.08 -21.87 14.96
N GLY A 112 -3.44 -20.75 14.69
CA GLY A 112 -2.73 -19.96 15.70
C GLY A 112 -3.68 -19.34 16.71
N PHE A 113 -4.80 -18.77 16.24
CA PHE A 113 -5.83 -18.20 17.13
C PHE A 113 -6.35 -19.24 18.16
N LEU A 114 -6.74 -20.43 17.67
CA LEU A 114 -7.21 -21.52 18.56
C LEU A 114 -6.12 -22.00 19.51
N ALA A 115 -4.85 -22.00 19.10
CA ALA A 115 -3.76 -22.38 19.98
C ALA A 115 -3.53 -21.38 21.12
N LEU A 116 -3.66 -20.07 20.86
CA LEU A 116 -3.62 -19.04 21.92
C LEU A 116 -4.80 -19.14 22.87
N GLN A 117 -6.00 -19.47 22.36
CA GLN A 117 -7.17 -19.72 23.20
C GLN A 117 -6.98 -20.96 24.08
N ASP A 118 -6.46 -22.08 23.54
CA ASP A 118 -6.14 -23.31 24.31
C ASP A 118 -5.18 -22.99 25.49
N GLU A 119 -4.27 -22.02 25.28
CA GLU A 119 -3.35 -21.52 26.30
C GLU A 119 -3.95 -20.42 27.20
N GLN A 120 -5.22 -20.07 27.04
CA GLN A 120 -5.94 -19.04 27.82
C GLN A 120 -5.30 -17.63 27.76
N ILE A 121 -4.65 -17.28 26.64
CA ILE A 121 -4.11 -15.94 26.43
C ILE A 121 -5.23 -15.04 25.90
N PRO A 122 -5.62 -13.96 26.62
CA PRO A 122 -6.64 -13.02 26.14
C PRO A 122 -6.14 -12.26 24.93
N ILE A 123 -6.90 -12.28 23.82
CA ILE A 123 -6.53 -11.66 22.56
C ILE A 123 -7.39 -10.43 22.30
N VAL A 124 -6.76 -9.36 21.84
CA VAL A 124 -7.42 -8.13 21.36
C VAL A 124 -6.79 -7.71 20.02
N GLU A 125 -7.45 -6.83 19.26
CA GLU A 125 -6.89 -6.31 18.03
C GLU A 125 -5.85 -5.21 18.30
N VAL A 126 -4.82 -5.12 17.44
CA VAL A 126 -3.80 -4.07 17.51
C VAL A 126 -3.99 -3.02 16.40
N LEU A 127 -4.86 -3.29 15.42
CA LEU A 127 -5.01 -2.48 14.20
C LEU A 127 -5.12 -0.96 14.44
N PRO A 128 -5.96 -0.47 15.38
CA PRO A 128 -6.03 0.98 15.61
C PRO A 128 -4.70 1.59 16.04
N ALA A 129 -3.90 0.86 16.83
CA ALA A 129 -2.61 1.34 17.32
C ALA A 129 -1.54 1.33 16.23
N THR A 130 -1.51 0.34 15.35
CA THR A 130 -0.56 0.26 14.23
C THR A 130 -0.87 1.28 13.14
N VAL A 131 -2.14 1.49 12.83
CA VAL A 131 -2.59 2.56 11.92
C VAL A 131 -2.17 3.93 12.44
N ASP A 132 -2.49 4.26 13.69
CA ASP A 132 -2.11 5.55 14.28
C ASP A 132 -0.59 5.76 14.36
N ALA A 133 0.18 4.67 14.55
CA ALA A 133 1.63 4.76 14.63
C ALA A 133 2.28 5.15 13.29
N ARG A 134 1.70 4.70 12.17
CA ARG A 134 2.24 4.90 10.81
C ARG A 134 1.58 6.05 10.05
N GLU A 135 0.44 6.57 10.55
CA GLU A 135 -0.36 7.59 9.88
C GLU A 135 0.43 8.87 9.59
N VAL A 136 1.16 9.38 10.59
CA VAL A 136 1.97 10.60 10.48
C VAL A 136 3.44 10.23 10.39
N LYS A 137 4.07 10.59 9.29
CA LYS A 137 5.46 10.20 8.99
C LYS A 137 6.46 11.00 9.84
N THR A 138 7.49 10.30 10.33
CA THR A 138 8.63 10.96 10.99
C THR A 138 9.46 11.75 9.97
N PRO A 139 10.36 12.64 10.41
CA PRO A 139 11.26 13.35 9.49
C PRO A 139 12.12 12.43 8.62
N GLU A 140 12.53 11.27 9.15
CA GLU A 140 13.29 10.26 8.44
C GLU A 140 12.45 9.57 7.37
N GLU A 141 11.21 9.22 7.69
CA GLU A 141 10.26 8.65 6.73
C GLU A 141 9.96 9.63 5.60
N VAL A 142 9.82 10.92 5.90
CA VAL A 142 9.64 11.98 4.88
C VAL A 142 10.83 12.04 3.92
N GLN A 143 12.05 11.81 4.40
CA GLN A 143 13.24 11.73 3.53
C GLN A 143 13.22 10.47 2.66
N LEU A 144 12.79 9.34 3.20
CA LEU A 144 12.61 8.09 2.43
C LEU A 144 11.58 8.28 1.30
N PHE A 145 10.46 8.97 1.58
CA PHE A 145 9.50 9.32 0.54
C PHE A 145 10.08 10.24 -0.53
N ALA A 146 10.95 11.19 -0.18
CA ALA A 146 11.62 12.03 -1.17
C ALA A 146 12.57 11.22 -2.08
N ILE A 147 13.29 10.23 -1.54
CA ILE A 147 14.12 9.30 -2.31
C ILE A 147 13.23 8.45 -3.23
N ASN A 148 12.15 7.90 -2.70
CA ASN A 148 11.23 7.06 -3.44
C ASN A 148 10.50 7.84 -4.54
N GLY A 149 10.16 9.11 -4.33
CA GLY A 149 9.63 9.99 -5.37
C GLY A 149 10.56 10.12 -6.56
N ALA A 150 11.86 10.35 -6.31
CA ALA A 150 12.85 10.40 -7.38
C ALA A 150 13.03 9.04 -8.11
N ILE A 151 12.88 7.93 -7.40
CA ILE A 151 12.83 6.59 -8.02
C ILE A 151 11.58 6.46 -8.88
N GLY A 152 10.41 6.88 -8.38
CA GLY A 152 9.14 6.90 -9.10
C GLY A 152 9.23 7.67 -10.42
N ASP A 153 9.78 8.89 -10.37
CA ASP A 153 9.99 9.71 -11.57
C ASP A 153 10.88 8.98 -12.60
N ALA A 154 11.96 8.36 -12.15
CA ALA A 154 12.88 7.67 -13.02
C ALA A 154 12.31 6.40 -13.66
N ILE A 155 11.53 5.60 -12.91
CA ILE A 155 10.93 4.36 -13.44
C ILE A 155 9.80 4.67 -14.43
N LEU A 156 9.00 5.71 -14.17
CA LEU A 156 7.98 6.17 -15.12
C LEU A 156 8.58 6.76 -16.39
N GLY A 157 9.71 7.46 -16.30
CA GLY A 157 10.44 7.95 -17.49
C GLY A 157 10.95 6.82 -18.38
N GLU A 158 11.48 5.74 -17.81
CA GLU A 158 11.88 4.56 -18.57
C GLU A 158 10.65 3.81 -19.15
N PHE A 159 9.56 3.74 -18.39
CA PHE A 159 8.31 3.16 -18.84
C PHE A 159 7.74 3.92 -20.04
N GLU A 160 7.58 5.24 -19.94
CA GLU A 160 7.07 6.08 -21.03
C GLU A 160 7.91 5.95 -22.29
N ALA A 161 9.25 6.01 -22.14
CA ALA A 161 10.19 5.87 -23.26
C ALA A 161 10.12 4.50 -23.97
N ALA A 162 9.62 3.46 -23.29
CA ALA A 162 9.45 2.13 -23.86
C ALA A 162 8.13 1.96 -24.63
N ILE A 163 7.17 2.87 -24.47
CA ILE A 163 5.87 2.78 -25.15
C ILE A 163 6.06 2.94 -26.66
N ARG A 164 5.67 1.92 -27.40
CA ARG A 164 5.69 1.90 -28.87
C ARG A 164 4.72 0.87 -29.41
N PRO A 165 4.24 1.01 -30.65
CA PRO A 165 3.42 -0.03 -31.28
C PRO A 165 4.15 -1.38 -31.30
N GLY A 166 3.40 -2.44 -30.99
CA GLY A 166 3.88 -3.81 -30.99
C GLY A 166 4.56 -4.29 -29.71
N ILE A 167 4.86 -3.42 -28.75
CA ILE A 167 5.30 -3.87 -27.41
C ILE A 167 4.10 -4.49 -26.67
N ARG A 168 4.35 -5.56 -25.89
CA ARG A 168 3.31 -6.16 -25.07
C ARG A 168 3.20 -5.48 -23.70
N GLU A 169 2.03 -5.56 -23.09
CA GLU A 169 1.81 -5.04 -21.74
C GLU A 169 2.78 -5.68 -20.74
N PHE A 170 3.01 -7.01 -20.82
CA PHE A 170 4.03 -7.69 -20.00
C PHE A 170 5.46 -7.19 -20.21
N GLU A 171 5.81 -6.79 -21.44
CA GLU A 171 7.14 -6.24 -21.70
C GLU A 171 7.28 -4.85 -21.08
N LEU A 172 6.23 -4.02 -21.10
CA LEU A 172 6.20 -2.74 -20.39
C LEU A 172 6.28 -2.93 -18.87
N HIS A 173 5.56 -3.90 -18.32
CA HIS A 173 5.66 -4.25 -16.90
C HIS A 173 7.10 -4.72 -16.54
N ALA A 174 7.74 -5.47 -17.42
CA ALA A 174 9.14 -5.89 -17.20
C ALA A 174 10.11 -4.70 -17.19
N VAL A 175 9.89 -3.68 -18.05
CA VAL A 175 10.67 -2.43 -18.02
C VAL A 175 10.52 -1.72 -16.68
N LEU A 176 9.29 -1.56 -16.19
CA LEU A 176 9.01 -0.94 -14.89
C LEU A 176 9.69 -1.68 -13.75
N SER A 177 9.57 -3.01 -13.73
CA SER A 177 10.18 -3.88 -12.72
C SER A 177 11.71 -3.81 -12.72
N ASP A 178 12.35 -3.88 -13.90
CA ASP A 178 13.80 -3.79 -14.03
C ASP A 178 14.32 -2.41 -13.58
N ALA A 179 13.64 -1.34 -14.01
CA ALA A 179 13.99 0.02 -13.62
C ALA A 179 13.91 0.24 -12.10
N LEU A 180 12.91 -0.34 -11.43
CA LEU A 180 12.74 -0.31 -9.98
C LEU A 180 13.86 -1.06 -9.26
N LEU A 181 14.12 -2.31 -9.66
CA LEU A 181 15.12 -3.18 -9.00
C LEU A 181 16.54 -2.61 -9.16
N ARG A 182 16.89 -2.03 -10.30
CA ARG A 182 18.18 -1.34 -10.50
C ARG A 182 18.37 -0.15 -9.57
N ARG A 183 17.27 0.42 -9.05
CA ARG A 183 17.27 1.53 -8.07
C ARG A 183 17.04 1.08 -6.63
N ARG A 184 17.25 -0.22 -6.37
CA ARG A 184 17.10 -0.81 -5.03
C ARG A 184 15.67 -0.79 -4.49
N GLY A 185 14.65 -0.68 -5.33
CA GLY A 185 13.30 -1.02 -4.93
C GLY A 185 13.14 -2.53 -4.69
N GLU A 186 12.16 -2.92 -3.93
CA GLU A 186 11.98 -4.32 -3.50
C GLU A 186 11.11 -5.13 -4.47
N GLY A 187 10.21 -4.46 -5.20
CA GLY A 187 9.35 -5.11 -6.20
C GLY A 187 7.99 -4.42 -6.38
N LEU A 188 7.28 -4.86 -7.38
CA LEU A 188 5.89 -4.47 -7.63
C LEU A 188 4.98 -5.52 -7.01
N PHE A 189 3.90 -5.11 -6.35
CA PHE A 189 2.93 -6.07 -5.83
C PHE A 189 1.65 -6.17 -6.66
N THR A 190 1.50 -5.32 -7.67
CA THR A 190 0.54 -5.46 -8.75
C THR A 190 1.24 -5.47 -10.11
N ARG A 191 0.50 -5.81 -11.16
CA ARG A 191 0.96 -5.75 -12.54
C ARG A 191 0.06 -4.85 -13.36
N LEU A 192 -0.35 -3.72 -12.77
CA LEU A 192 -1.30 -2.77 -13.38
C LEU A 192 -0.64 -1.98 -14.50
N VAL A 193 -0.45 -2.66 -15.62
CA VAL A 193 -0.06 -2.10 -16.92
C VAL A 193 -1.03 -2.61 -17.96
N CYS A 194 -1.78 -1.73 -18.56
CA CYS A 194 -2.82 -2.10 -19.55
C CYS A 194 -2.86 -1.10 -20.70
N SER A 195 -3.42 -1.50 -21.84
CA SER A 195 -3.46 -0.67 -23.04
C SER A 195 -4.78 -0.79 -23.83
N GLY A 196 -5.18 0.28 -24.49
CA GLY A 196 -6.40 0.32 -25.30
C GLY A 196 -7.62 -0.19 -24.51
N ALA A 197 -8.31 -1.20 -25.02
CA ALA A 197 -9.53 -1.73 -24.40
C ALA A 197 -9.30 -2.33 -23.00
N ASN A 198 -8.06 -2.76 -22.67
CA ASN A 198 -7.74 -3.26 -21.33
C ASN A 198 -7.69 -2.14 -20.27
N THR A 199 -7.68 -0.87 -20.68
CA THR A 199 -7.75 0.26 -19.73
C THR A 199 -9.18 0.50 -19.21
N ASN A 200 -10.20 -0.19 -19.73
CA ASN A 200 -11.59 0.01 -19.33
C ASN A 200 -12.39 -1.32 -19.29
N PRO A 201 -12.91 -1.72 -18.13
CA PRO A 201 -12.74 -1.08 -16.81
C PRO A 201 -11.32 -1.21 -16.24
N TRP A 202 -10.99 -0.36 -15.25
CA TRP A 202 -9.69 -0.41 -14.55
C TRP A 202 -9.51 -1.70 -13.75
N LEU A 203 -8.30 -1.93 -13.24
CA LEU A 203 -7.86 -3.12 -12.49
C LEU A 203 -7.66 -4.36 -13.38
N THR A 204 -7.30 -4.13 -14.65
CA THR A 204 -6.82 -5.21 -15.52
C THR A 204 -5.29 -5.25 -15.47
N GLU A 205 -4.74 -6.35 -14.95
CA GLU A 205 -3.29 -6.57 -14.95
C GLU A 205 -2.76 -6.84 -16.36
N ALA A 206 -1.45 -6.67 -16.54
CA ALA A 206 -0.74 -6.83 -17.80
C ALA A 206 -1.01 -8.20 -18.46
N THR A 207 -1.28 -8.15 -19.76
CA THR A 207 -1.59 -9.31 -20.62
C THR A 207 -0.59 -9.42 -21.78
N GLU A 208 -0.82 -10.40 -22.67
CA GLU A 208 -0.08 -10.56 -23.92
C GLU A 208 -0.52 -9.56 -25.01
N LYS A 209 -1.46 -8.66 -24.71
CA LYS A 209 -1.93 -7.66 -25.68
C LYS A 209 -0.76 -6.78 -26.13
N MET A 210 -0.63 -6.62 -27.44
CA MET A 210 0.28 -5.67 -28.04
C MET A 210 -0.35 -4.27 -28.07
N VAL A 211 0.42 -3.27 -27.68
CA VAL A 211 0.05 -1.86 -27.80
C VAL A 211 -0.10 -1.49 -29.27
N ALA A 212 -1.20 -0.86 -29.62
CA ALA A 212 -1.46 -0.38 -30.99
C ALA A 212 -1.26 1.14 -31.07
N PRO A 213 -1.02 1.69 -32.29
CA PRO A 213 -1.05 3.13 -32.49
C PRO A 213 -2.39 3.72 -32.05
N GLY A 214 -2.36 4.80 -31.27
CA GLY A 214 -3.55 5.46 -30.73
C GLY A 214 -4.11 4.84 -29.44
N ASP A 215 -3.54 3.73 -28.94
CA ASP A 215 -3.91 3.18 -27.63
C ASP A 215 -3.52 4.14 -26.51
N LEU A 216 -4.40 4.30 -25.54
CA LEU A 216 -4.01 4.76 -24.21
C LEU A 216 -3.30 3.62 -23.48
N VAL A 217 -2.22 3.94 -22.78
CA VAL A 217 -1.43 3.01 -21.98
C VAL A 217 -1.47 3.49 -20.54
N GLY A 218 -2.17 2.77 -19.69
CA GLY A 218 -2.27 3.04 -18.26
C GLY A 218 -1.24 2.24 -17.46
N VAL A 219 -0.68 2.87 -16.45
CA VAL A 219 0.21 2.24 -15.46
C VAL A 219 -0.14 2.73 -14.06
N ASP A 220 -0.13 1.81 -13.13
CA ASP A 220 -0.14 2.06 -11.69
C ASP A 220 1.10 1.42 -11.08
N THR A 221 1.84 2.16 -10.26
CA THR A 221 3.15 1.65 -9.86
C THR A 221 3.05 0.63 -8.75
N ASP A 222 2.22 0.82 -7.73
CA ASP A 222 2.07 -0.11 -6.60
C ASP A 222 3.41 -0.76 -6.19
N ALA A 223 4.45 0.07 -6.00
CA ALA A 223 5.82 -0.40 -5.88
C ALA A 223 6.35 -0.30 -4.45
N TYR A 224 6.90 -1.38 -3.94
CA TYR A 224 7.78 -1.30 -2.79
C TYR A 224 9.13 -0.73 -3.22
N GLY A 225 9.34 0.55 -2.92
CA GLY A 225 10.54 1.29 -3.25
C GLY A 225 11.71 1.00 -2.31
N TYR A 226 12.61 1.96 -2.21
CA TYR A 226 13.77 1.88 -1.32
C TYR A 226 13.32 1.81 0.15
N GLU A 227 13.89 0.89 0.91
CA GLU A 227 13.52 0.58 2.31
C GLU A 227 12.03 0.21 2.47
N GLY A 228 11.40 -0.31 1.41
CA GLY A 228 10.02 -0.82 1.41
C GLY A 228 8.92 0.23 1.51
N TYR A 229 9.25 1.52 1.41
CA TYR A 229 8.23 2.57 1.36
C TYR A 229 7.58 2.63 -0.02
N LEU A 230 6.26 2.79 -0.02
CA LEU A 230 5.43 2.72 -1.21
C LEU A 230 5.72 3.90 -2.18
N ILE A 231 5.89 3.56 -3.44
CA ILE A 231 5.80 4.48 -4.58
C ILE A 231 4.48 4.17 -5.26
N ASP A 232 3.55 5.09 -5.20
CA ASP A 232 2.20 4.89 -5.69
C ASP A 232 1.75 6.09 -6.52
N ILE A 233 1.75 5.88 -7.82
CA ILE A 233 1.43 6.90 -8.80
C ILE A 233 0.90 6.26 -10.08
N SER A 234 -0.24 6.73 -10.55
CA SER A 234 -0.79 6.28 -11.82
C SER A 234 -0.64 7.33 -12.90
N ARG A 235 -0.25 6.88 -14.08
CA ARG A 235 -0.22 7.69 -15.30
C ARG A 235 -0.88 6.96 -16.46
N THR A 236 -1.43 7.74 -17.37
CA THR A 236 -1.95 7.25 -18.66
C THR A 236 -1.29 8.03 -19.78
N PHE A 237 -0.70 7.31 -20.72
CA PHE A 237 0.06 7.84 -21.86
C PHE A 237 -0.64 7.50 -23.18
N LEU A 238 -0.35 8.28 -24.22
CA LEU A 238 -0.79 7.97 -25.58
C LEU A 238 0.33 7.26 -26.36
N CYS A 239 0.05 6.12 -26.94
CA CYS A 239 0.94 5.50 -27.93
C CYS A 239 0.73 6.17 -29.31
N GLY A 240 1.47 7.24 -29.58
CA GLY A 240 1.35 8.08 -30.76
C GLY A 240 1.28 9.56 -30.41
N ASP A 241 0.82 10.37 -31.37
CA ASP A 241 0.85 11.84 -31.22
C ASP A 241 -0.54 12.49 -31.39
N ASP A 242 -1.51 11.77 -31.92
CA ASP A 242 -2.84 12.31 -32.27
C ASP A 242 -3.95 11.69 -31.39
N PRO A 243 -4.18 12.20 -30.16
CA PRO A 243 -5.29 11.71 -29.35
C PRO A 243 -6.65 12.15 -29.89
N THR A 244 -7.65 11.28 -29.74
CA THR A 244 -9.03 11.65 -30.09
C THR A 244 -9.62 12.68 -29.12
N PRO A 245 -10.65 13.43 -29.53
CA PRO A 245 -11.35 14.35 -28.62
C PRO A 245 -11.88 13.66 -27.37
N GLU A 246 -12.37 12.42 -27.50
CA GLU A 246 -12.90 11.62 -26.39
C GLU A 246 -11.79 11.18 -25.41
N GLN A 247 -10.59 10.87 -25.91
CA GLN A 247 -9.43 10.57 -25.08
C GLN A 247 -9.00 11.80 -24.27
N ARG A 248 -8.93 12.97 -24.92
CA ARG A 248 -8.65 14.26 -24.23
C ARG A 248 -9.72 14.61 -23.20
N GLU A 249 -11.01 14.38 -23.52
CA GLU A 249 -12.11 14.62 -22.56
C GLU A 249 -11.92 13.75 -21.31
N ALA A 250 -11.74 12.43 -21.47
CA ALA A 250 -11.57 11.51 -20.36
C ALA A 250 -10.34 11.87 -19.52
N TYR A 251 -9.22 12.24 -20.17
CA TYR A 251 -8.00 12.63 -19.50
C TYR A 251 -8.18 13.92 -18.68
N ARG A 252 -8.83 14.94 -19.25
CA ARG A 252 -9.14 16.17 -18.51
C ARG A 252 -10.06 15.92 -17.33
N VAL A 253 -11.06 15.07 -17.48
CA VAL A 253 -11.96 14.69 -16.37
C VAL A 253 -11.18 14.08 -15.21
N ALA A 254 -10.26 13.13 -15.48
CA ALA A 254 -9.43 12.52 -14.46
C ALA A 254 -8.44 13.53 -13.86
N HIS A 255 -7.77 14.32 -14.69
CA HIS A 255 -6.83 15.35 -14.28
C HIS A 255 -7.49 16.41 -13.37
N ASP A 256 -8.61 16.99 -13.80
CA ASP A 256 -9.30 18.02 -13.01
C ASP A 256 -9.83 17.48 -11.68
N CYS A 257 -10.19 16.19 -11.65
CA CYS A 257 -10.56 15.52 -10.40
C CYS A 257 -9.37 15.43 -9.44
N VAL A 258 -8.20 14.98 -9.90
CA VAL A 258 -6.98 14.91 -9.07
C VAL A 258 -6.55 16.29 -8.62
N MET A 259 -6.49 17.27 -9.54
CA MET A 259 -6.08 18.64 -9.21
C MET A 259 -7.05 19.33 -8.23
N GLY A 260 -8.35 19.10 -8.37
CA GLY A 260 -9.32 19.62 -7.40
C GLY A 260 -9.21 18.98 -6.02
N MET A 261 -8.71 17.74 -5.92
CA MET A 261 -8.36 17.13 -4.63
C MET A 261 -7.08 17.75 -4.04
N HIS A 262 -6.08 18.10 -4.86
CA HIS A 262 -4.89 18.85 -4.39
C HIS A 262 -5.26 20.13 -3.64
N GLU A 263 -6.24 20.88 -4.13
CA GLU A 263 -6.69 22.13 -3.50
C GLU A 263 -7.26 21.94 -2.08
N LEU A 264 -7.69 20.72 -1.77
CA LEU A 264 -8.27 20.38 -0.47
C LEU A 264 -7.23 19.85 0.53
N VAL A 265 -6.05 19.45 0.06
CA VAL A 265 -5.02 18.87 0.93
C VAL A 265 -4.41 19.94 1.83
N LYS A 266 -4.81 19.95 3.10
CA LYS A 266 -4.24 20.82 4.14
C LYS A 266 -4.50 20.21 5.51
N PRO A 267 -3.64 20.45 6.51
CA PRO A 267 -3.89 20.02 7.88
C PRO A 267 -5.22 20.57 8.43
N GLY A 268 -5.92 19.74 9.21
CA GLY A 268 -7.17 20.10 9.89
C GLY A 268 -8.45 19.94 9.08
N ILE A 269 -8.38 19.65 7.77
CA ILE A 269 -9.59 19.28 7.03
C ILE A 269 -10.03 17.86 7.45
N SER A 270 -11.32 17.70 7.82
CA SER A 270 -11.83 16.38 8.12
C SER A 270 -12.01 15.53 6.85
N PHE A 271 -11.93 14.21 6.96
CA PHE A 271 -12.17 13.30 5.84
C PHE A 271 -13.57 13.48 5.26
N GLU A 272 -14.57 13.72 6.11
CA GLU A 272 -15.94 14.01 5.68
C GLU A 272 -16.03 15.32 4.87
N GLU A 273 -15.37 16.38 5.34
CA GLU A 273 -15.34 17.67 4.63
C GLU A 273 -14.60 17.54 3.30
N PHE A 274 -13.45 16.85 3.29
CA PHE A 274 -12.70 16.54 2.06
C PHE A 274 -13.60 15.81 1.06
N ALA A 275 -14.21 14.71 1.46
CA ALA A 275 -15.07 13.90 0.61
C ALA A 275 -16.28 14.68 0.08
N ARG A 276 -16.83 15.60 0.87
CA ARG A 276 -17.95 16.45 0.46
C ARG A 276 -17.55 17.49 -0.57
N LYS A 277 -16.35 18.07 -0.43
CA LYS A 277 -15.83 19.14 -1.31
C LYS A 277 -15.10 18.62 -2.54
N ALA A 278 -14.62 17.39 -2.52
CA ALA A 278 -13.90 16.78 -3.65
C ALA A 278 -14.72 16.82 -4.94
N PRO A 279 -14.07 17.00 -6.09
CA PRO A 279 -14.74 17.03 -7.38
C PRO A 279 -15.60 15.79 -7.61
N ARG A 280 -16.76 15.99 -8.25
CA ARG A 280 -17.64 14.90 -8.68
C ARG A 280 -17.39 14.61 -10.14
N LEU A 281 -17.23 13.34 -10.45
CA LEU A 281 -17.16 12.91 -11.85
C LEU A 281 -18.50 13.19 -12.55
N PRO A 282 -18.48 13.62 -13.83
CA PRO A 282 -19.68 13.67 -14.64
C PRO A 282 -20.40 12.30 -14.66
N GLU A 283 -21.73 12.32 -14.77
CA GLU A 283 -22.58 11.13 -14.69
C GLU A 283 -22.11 9.99 -15.60
N ALA A 284 -21.63 10.33 -16.80
CA ALA A 284 -21.13 9.36 -17.78
C ALA A 284 -19.93 8.51 -17.28
N TYR A 285 -19.19 8.99 -16.28
CA TYR A 285 -18.02 8.32 -15.71
C TYR A 285 -18.29 7.75 -14.31
N ALA A 286 -19.37 8.18 -13.65
CA ALA A 286 -19.64 7.85 -12.25
C ALA A 286 -19.82 6.34 -12.01
N ALA A 287 -20.37 5.60 -12.99
CA ALA A 287 -20.65 4.17 -12.85
C ALA A 287 -19.39 3.31 -12.70
N GLN A 288 -18.26 3.73 -13.26
CA GLN A 288 -16.98 3.00 -13.22
C GLN A 288 -15.89 3.73 -12.44
N ARG A 289 -16.22 4.82 -11.73
CA ARG A 289 -15.24 5.56 -10.92
C ARG A 289 -14.47 4.63 -9.97
N TYR A 290 -13.25 5.01 -9.64
CA TYR A 290 -12.44 4.25 -8.68
C TYR A 290 -13.15 4.14 -7.31
N PRO A 291 -12.93 3.06 -6.54
CA PRO A 291 -13.68 2.84 -5.30
C PRO A 291 -13.37 3.83 -4.17
N THR A 292 -12.18 4.41 -4.16
CA THR A 292 -11.77 5.41 -3.17
C THR A 292 -11.26 6.67 -3.87
N MET A 293 -11.27 7.82 -3.18
CA MET A 293 -10.69 9.06 -3.71
C MET A 293 -9.27 9.25 -3.22
N VAL A 294 -9.01 8.79 -1.99
CA VAL A 294 -7.75 8.97 -1.30
C VAL A 294 -7.49 7.77 -0.42
N HIS A 295 -6.30 7.21 -0.50
CA HIS A 295 -5.74 6.35 0.53
C HIS A 295 -4.43 6.94 1.05
N GLN A 296 -3.84 6.31 2.07
CA GLN A 296 -2.55 6.71 2.60
C GLN A 296 -1.48 5.76 2.11
N ALA A 297 -0.23 6.19 2.13
CA ALA A 297 0.91 5.36 1.78
C ALA A 297 1.96 5.36 2.89
N GLY A 298 2.61 4.21 3.06
CA GLY A 298 3.67 4.00 4.04
C GLY A 298 4.53 2.82 3.65
N LEU A 299 4.65 1.84 4.54
CA LEU A 299 5.28 0.55 4.26
C LEU A 299 4.33 -0.43 3.53
N GLU A 300 3.13 -0.02 3.27
CA GLU A 300 2.11 -0.70 2.48
C GLU A 300 1.08 0.34 2.01
N ASP A 301 0.11 -0.06 1.20
CA ASP A 301 -1.10 0.72 0.96
C ASP A 301 -1.85 0.85 2.29
N GLU A 302 -1.91 2.07 2.82
CA GLU A 302 -2.34 2.32 4.19
C GLU A 302 -3.74 2.96 4.27
N GLY A 303 -4.43 2.61 5.31
CA GLY A 303 -5.71 3.22 5.68
C GLY A 303 -5.60 4.08 6.95
N PRO A 304 -6.71 4.74 7.31
CA PRO A 304 -7.99 4.75 6.58
C PRO A 304 -7.97 5.69 5.37
N GLY A 305 -8.64 5.27 4.28
CA GLY A 305 -8.83 6.11 3.09
C GLY A 305 -10.07 6.99 3.18
N ILE A 306 -10.25 7.87 2.19
CA ILE A 306 -11.43 8.75 2.04
C ILE A 306 -12.30 8.18 0.90
N PRO A 307 -13.43 7.53 1.21
CA PRO A 307 -14.32 6.97 0.20
C PRO A 307 -15.22 8.06 -0.42
N TYR A 308 -15.77 7.77 -1.59
CA TYR A 308 -16.89 8.56 -2.12
C TYR A 308 -18.11 8.40 -1.21
N PRO A 309 -18.71 9.49 -0.70
CA PRO A 309 -19.82 9.41 0.26
C PRO A 309 -21.13 8.91 -0.36
N ASP A 310 -21.25 8.97 -1.69
CA ASP A 310 -22.39 8.57 -2.49
C ASP A 310 -22.17 7.27 -3.28
N ASP A 311 -21.11 6.49 -2.96
CA ASP A 311 -20.88 5.21 -3.63
C ASP A 311 -21.82 4.14 -3.08
N THR A 312 -22.69 3.63 -3.97
CA THR A 312 -23.67 2.58 -3.69
C THR A 312 -23.35 1.25 -4.38
N ARG A 313 -22.19 1.14 -5.07
CA ARG A 313 -21.80 -0.03 -5.86
C ARG A 313 -21.26 -1.21 -5.05
N GLY A 314 -21.48 -1.24 -3.76
CA GLY A 314 -21.01 -2.30 -2.88
C GLY A 314 -21.47 -2.08 -1.44
N PRO A 315 -20.87 -2.78 -0.47
CA PRO A 315 -21.14 -2.51 0.93
C PRO A 315 -20.85 -1.06 1.25
N ARG A 316 -21.77 -0.41 1.99
CA ARG A 316 -21.62 0.99 2.41
C ARG A 316 -20.30 1.16 3.14
N ARG A 317 -19.44 2.05 2.65
CA ARG A 317 -18.20 2.42 3.32
C ARG A 317 -18.50 3.38 4.46
N ILE A 318 -17.85 3.16 5.59
CA ILE A 318 -17.95 4.04 6.75
C ILE A 318 -16.90 5.15 6.56
N MET A 319 -17.34 6.41 6.65
CA MET A 319 -16.42 7.56 6.65
C MET A 319 -15.63 7.57 7.96
N PRO A 320 -14.30 7.47 7.92
CA PRO A 320 -13.49 7.53 9.13
C PRO A 320 -13.60 8.92 9.78
N GLN A 321 -13.76 8.95 11.10
CA GLN A 321 -13.78 10.19 11.88
C GLN A 321 -12.35 10.67 12.12
N ARG A 322 -11.73 11.23 11.08
CA ARG A 322 -10.33 11.68 11.07
C ARG A 322 -10.19 13.01 10.34
N GLU A 323 -9.05 13.64 10.51
CA GLU A 323 -8.63 14.84 9.81
C GLU A 323 -7.23 14.62 9.22
N LEU A 324 -6.89 15.38 8.16
CA LEU A 324 -5.55 15.40 7.62
C LEU A 324 -4.60 16.08 8.60
N LYS A 325 -3.42 15.50 8.76
CA LYS A 325 -2.34 16.03 9.62
C LYS A 325 -1.10 16.28 8.77
N GLU A 326 -0.29 17.24 9.18
CA GLU A 326 1.04 17.44 8.60
C GLU A 326 1.85 16.15 8.65
N ASN A 327 2.60 15.87 7.60
CA ASN A 327 3.39 14.66 7.37
C ASN A 327 2.58 13.37 7.13
N MET A 328 1.29 13.43 6.85
CA MET A 328 0.61 12.33 6.18
C MET A 328 1.07 12.25 4.72
N VAL A 329 1.18 11.03 4.19
CA VAL A 329 1.38 10.79 2.75
C VAL A 329 0.10 10.19 2.20
N LEU A 330 -0.41 10.81 1.14
CA LEU A 330 -1.69 10.48 0.53
C LEU A 330 -1.50 10.17 -0.94
N CYS A 331 -2.30 9.25 -1.45
CA CYS A 331 -2.50 8.99 -2.87
C CYS A 331 -3.86 9.55 -3.27
N LEU A 332 -3.84 10.54 -4.18
CA LEU A 332 -5.04 11.22 -4.69
C LEU A 332 -5.34 10.65 -6.06
N GLU A 333 -6.44 9.90 -6.20
CA GLU A 333 -6.64 9.07 -7.37
C GLU A 333 -8.00 9.23 -8.04
N CYS A 334 -8.00 9.15 -9.36
CA CYS A 334 -9.20 9.24 -10.16
C CYS A 334 -9.13 8.28 -11.37
N TYR A 335 -10.26 7.63 -11.64
CA TYR A 335 -10.46 6.88 -12.85
C TYR A 335 -11.66 7.41 -13.64
N ALA A 336 -11.43 7.74 -14.91
CA ALA A 336 -12.44 8.23 -15.86
C ALA A 336 -12.60 7.25 -17.03
N GLY A 337 -13.56 6.31 -16.92
CA GLY A 337 -13.97 5.38 -17.96
C GLY A 337 -15.49 5.36 -18.12
N LYS A 338 -15.99 5.46 -19.35
CA LYS A 338 -17.43 5.32 -19.65
C LYS A 338 -17.77 3.84 -19.83
N VAL A 339 -18.92 3.39 -19.37
CA VAL A 339 -19.36 2.00 -19.55
C VAL A 339 -19.38 1.65 -21.03
N GLY A 340 -18.68 0.56 -21.41
CA GLY A 340 -18.60 0.08 -22.79
C GLY A 340 -17.69 0.89 -23.71
N ALA A 341 -17.02 1.93 -23.23
CA ALA A 341 -16.01 2.63 -24.01
C ALA A 341 -14.76 1.78 -24.24
N PRO A 342 -14.03 1.97 -25.35
CA PRO A 342 -12.84 1.17 -25.67
C PRO A 342 -11.59 1.59 -24.89
N PHE A 343 -11.67 2.54 -23.97
CA PHE A 343 -10.58 3.00 -23.11
C PHE A 343 -11.09 3.71 -21.86
N GLY A 344 -10.22 3.84 -20.88
CA GLY A 344 -10.37 4.69 -19.71
C GLY A 344 -9.03 5.32 -19.30
N VAL A 345 -9.07 6.27 -18.40
CA VAL A 345 -7.92 7.02 -17.90
C VAL A 345 -7.84 6.90 -16.39
N LYS A 346 -6.72 6.41 -15.87
CA LYS A 346 -6.37 6.43 -14.43
C LYS A 346 -5.24 7.42 -14.22
N LEU A 347 -5.44 8.35 -13.31
CA LEU A 347 -4.43 9.29 -12.85
C LEU A 347 -4.39 9.32 -11.34
N GLU A 348 -3.20 9.49 -10.80
CA GLU A 348 -2.96 9.52 -9.39
C GLU A 348 -1.68 10.27 -9.05
N ASP A 349 -1.72 11.03 -7.97
CA ASP A 349 -0.55 11.69 -7.40
C ASP A 349 -0.35 11.29 -5.95
N GLN A 350 0.87 10.90 -5.62
CA GLN A 350 1.31 10.71 -4.25
C GLN A 350 1.82 12.04 -3.68
N VAL A 351 1.22 12.50 -2.58
CA VAL A 351 1.51 13.79 -1.98
C VAL A 351 1.80 13.71 -0.49
N LEU A 352 2.72 14.53 -0.02
CA LEU A 352 2.95 14.80 1.39
C LEU A 352 2.08 16.00 1.82
N VAL A 353 1.33 15.84 2.89
CA VAL A 353 0.60 16.94 3.52
C VAL A 353 1.58 17.85 4.26
N THR A 354 1.68 19.12 3.84
CA THR A 354 2.50 20.11 4.54
C THR A 354 1.60 21.25 5.09
N LYS A 355 2.15 22.07 5.96
CA LYS A 355 1.45 23.25 6.48
C LYS A 355 1.00 24.23 5.37
N ASP A 356 1.72 24.25 4.25
CA ASP A 356 1.48 25.15 3.12
C ASP A 356 0.64 24.50 2.00
N GLY A 357 0.17 23.24 2.19
CA GLY A 357 -0.59 22.47 1.22
C GLY A 357 0.13 21.17 0.79
N PRO A 358 -0.31 20.52 -0.29
CA PRO A 358 0.31 19.29 -0.78
C PRO A 358 1.68 19.56 -1.41
N ARG A 359 2.63 18.67 -1.14
CA ARG A 359 3.91 18.57 -1.84
C ARG A 359 3.98 17.23 -2.55
N LEU A 360 4.16 17.24 -3.86
CA LEU A 360 4.34 16.01 -4.64
C LEU A 360 5.50 15.19 -4.08
N VAL A 361 5.27 13.91 -3.88
CA VAL A 361 6.31 12.91 -3.60
C VAL A 361 6.97 12.52 -4.90
N CYS A 362 6.19 12.11 -5.90
CA CYS A 362 6.61 11.85 -7.27
C CYS A 362 6.12 13.00 -8.16
N ALA A 363 6.98 13.58 -8.97
CA ALA A 363 6.69 14.77 -9.77
C ALA A 363 6.65 14.45 -11.28
N PHE A 364 6.52 13.16 -11.66
CA PHE A 364 6.46 12.77 -13.06
C PHE A 364 5.27 13.46 -13.77
N PRO A 365 5.47 14.12 -14.92
CA PRO A 365 4.46 14.95 -15.53
C PRO A 365 3.27 14.12 -16.06
N TYR A 366 2.15 14.78 -16.22
CA TYR A 366 1.02 14.30 -17.02
C TYR A 366 1.36 14.35 -18.52
N ASP A 367 0.74 13.49 -19.34
CA ASP A 367 0.98 13.48 -20.79
C ASP A 367 0.45 14.78 -21.43
N PRO A 368 1.34 15.66 -21.95
CA PRO A 368 0.93 16.95 -22.51
C PRO A 368 0.10 16.81 -23.80
N LYS A 369 0.22 15.69 -24.50
CA LYS A 369 -0.59 15.41 -25.71
C LYS A 369 -2.07 15.23 -25.39
N LEU A 370 -2.35 14.68 -24.21
CA LEU A 370 -3.70 14.43 -23.72
C LEU A 370 -4.32 15.63 -22.99
N LEU A 371 -3.49 16.56 -22.48
CA LEU A 371 -3.95 17.81 -21.83
C LEU A 371 -4.18 18.97 -22.80
N ALA A 372 -3.54 18.95 -23.95
CA ALA A 372 -3.58 20.04 -24.95
C ALA A 372 -4.97 20.29 -25.56
#